data_8eb4c79fc550cae34b6010f01d0b8537
#
_entry.id   8eb4c79fc550cae34b6010f01d0b8537
#
_cell.length_a   1.000
_cell.length_b   1.000
_cell.length_c   1.000
_cell.angle_alpha   90.00
_cell.angle_beta   90.00
_cell.angle_gamma   90.00
#
_symmetry.space_group_name_H-M   'P 1'
#
loop_
_entity.id
_entity.type
_entity.pdbx_description
1 polymer ?
#
loop_
_entity_poly.entity_id
_entity_poly.type
_entity_poly.pdbx_seq_one_letter_code
_entity_poly.pdbx_strand_id
1 'polypeptide(L)'
;MWILALVYAFTFCLPVLGVRLYRRMQGWGASELRKRHKRAVPYIINICCYLCLMHIFAVTHMPHFLTAIVGISLLIQCTCIVINIWWKVSMHSAGAGGVIGALVAYAGIFGFNPVWWLSLAILVAGLVMTSRMLLRQHTLAQVLGGTLIGIACGIVGTVLM
;
A
#
# COMPACT_ATOMS: atom_id res chain seq x y z
N MET A 1 19.91 -10.64 -1.49
CA MET A 1 19.63 -9.88 -2.74
C MET A 1 18.39 -10.37 -3.47
N TRP A 2 18.18 -11.69 -3.66
CA TRP A 2 17.03 -12.23 -4.38
C TRP A 2 15.67 -11.93 -3.74
N ILE A 3 15.58 -11.86 -2.40
CA ILE A 3 14.34 -11.51 -1.68
C ILE A 3 13.85 -10.10 -2.04
N LEU A 4 14.77 -9.13 -2.06
CA LEU A 4 14.43 -7.76 -2.45
C LEU A 4 13.97 -7.68 -3.90
N ALA A 5 14.62 -8.42 -4.80
CA ALA A 5 14.23 -8.51 -6.20
C ALA A 5 12.82 -9.11 -6.34
N LEU A 6 12.52 -10.17 -5.59
CA LEU A 6 11.22 -10.83 -5.58
C LEU A 6 10.13 -9.89 -5.03
N VAL A 7 10.38 -9.24 -3.91
CA VAL A 7 9.44 -8.23 -3.36
C VAL A 7 9.19 -7.12 -4.38
N TYR A 8 10.25 -6.55 -4.96
CA TYR A 8 10.10 -5.50 -5.97
C TYR A 8 9.34 -5.97 -7.21
N ALA A 9 9.59 -7.19 -7.66
CA ALA A 9 8.88 -7.78 -8.81
C ALA A 9 7.37 -7.88 -8.53
N PHE A 10 6.96 -8.42 -7.38
CA PHE A 10 5.56 -8.66 -7.05
C PHE A 10 4.83 -7.42 -6.57
N THR A 11 5.51 -6.46 -5.93
CA THR A 11 4.87 -5.24 -5.41
C THR A 11 4.83 -4.10 -6.41
N PHE A 12 5.74 -4.09 -7.39
CA PHE A 12 5.84 -3.01 -8.36
C PHE A 12 5.75 -3.50 -9.81
N CYS A 13 6.67 -4.39 -10.27
CA CYS A 13 6.78 -4.75 -11.69
C CYS A 13 5.53 -5.48 -12.19
N LEU A 14 5.11 -6.53 -11.52
CA LEU A 14 3.96 -7.35 -11.94
C LEU A 14 2.64 -6.57 -11.91
N PRO A 15 2.30 -5.81 -10.85
CA PRO A 15 1.08 -5.01 -10.85
C PRO A 15 1.07 -3.95 -11.94
N VAL A 16 2.18 -3.25 -12.13
CA VAL A 16 2.28 -2.21 -13.18
C VAL A 16 2.14 -2.84 -14.57
N LEU A 17 2.81 -3.96 -14.82
CA LEU A 17 2.72 -4.70 -16.07
C LEU A 17 1.29 -5.23 -16.29
N GLY A 18 0.69 -5.84 -15.27
CA GLY A 18 -0.67 -6.36 -15.32
C GLY A 18 -1.71 -5.28 -15.65
N VAL A 19 -1.62 -4.13 -14.99
CA VAL A 19 -2.51 -2.99 -15.26
C VAL A 19 -2.27 -2.43 -16.67
N ARG A 20 -1.01 -2.32 -17.12
CA ARG A 20 -0.68 -1.86 -18.48
C ARG A 20 -1.23 -2.81 -19.53
N LEU A 21 -1.03 -4.11 -19.34
CA LEU A 21 -1.50 -5.14 -20.28
C LEU A 21 -3.03 -5.15 -20.35
N TYR A 22 -3.70 -5.14 -19.20
CA TYR A 22 -5.15 -5.06 -19.12
C TYR A 22 -5.72 -3.84 -19.86
N ARG A 23 -5.12 -2.66 -19.63
CA ARG A 23 -5.51 -1.43 -20.34
C ARG A 23 -5.34 -1.55 -21.86
N ARG A 24 -4.23 -2.16 -22.29
CA ARG A 24 -3.95 -2.36 -23.72
C ARG A 24 -4.99 -3.29 -24.37
N MET A 25 -5.34 -4.37 -23.68
CA MET A 25 -6.37 -5.32 -24.15
C MET A 25 -7.75 -4.68 -24.27
N GLN A 26 -8.09 -3.77 -23.37
CA GLN A 26 -9.39 -3.08 -23.33
C GLN A 26 -9.42 -1.79 -24.17
N GLY A 27 -8.31 -1.39 -24.78
CA GLY A 27 -8.21 -0.14 -25.52
C GLY A 27 -8.39 1.13 -24.65
N TRP A 28 -8.17 1.04 -23.32
CA TRP A 28 -8.42 2.14 -22.40
C TRP A 28 -7.27 3.15 -22.35
N GLY A 29 -7.61 4.45 -22.54
CA GLY A 29 -6.67 5.54 -22.28
C GLY A 29 -6.36 5.72 -20.78
N ALA A 30 -5.33 6.52 -20.48
CA ALA A 30 -4.93 6.80 -19.10
C ALA A 30 -6.03 7.46 -18.26
N SER A 31 -6.92 8.25 -18.90
CA SER A 31 -8.04 8.94 -18.28
C SER A 31 -9.16 8.01 -17.80
N GLU A 32 -9.29 6.84 -18.42
CA GLU A 32 -10.36 5.88 -18.12
C GLU A 32 -10.22 5.28 -16.70
N LEU A 33 -9.00 5.08 -16.22
CA LEU A 33 -8.75 4.62 -14.85
C LEU A 33 -9.13 5.66 -13.77
N ARG A 34 -9.44 6.91 -14.16
CA ARG A 34 -10.00 7.91 -13.23
C ARG A 34 -11.45 7.62 -12.87
N LYS A 35 -12.17 6.86 -13.71
CA LYS A 35 -13.56 6.47 -13.46
C LYS A 35 -13.61 5.45 -12.31
N ARG A 36 -14.56 5.65 -11.38
CA ARG A 36 -14.66 4.91 -10.12
C ARG A 36 -14.71 3.39 -10.31
N HIS A 37 -15.58 2.92 -11.21
CA HIS A 37 -15.75 1.48 -11.49
C HIS A 37 -14.50 0.81 -12.08
N LYS A 38 -13.70 1.55 -12.88
CA LYS A 38 -12.50 1.00 -13.52
C LYS A 38 -11.29 0.93 -12.59
N ARG A 39 -11.36 1.54 -11.40
CA ARG A 39 -10.30 1.47 -10.38
C ARG A 39 -10.24 0.15 -9.65
N ALA A 40 -11.33 -0.62 -9.61
CA ALA A 40 -11.34 -1.92 -8.96
C ALA A 40 -10.31 -2.88 -9.58
N VAL A 41 -10.10 -2.81 -10.89
CA VAL A 41 -9.18 -3.71 -11.60
C VAL A 41 -7.72 -3.59 -11.13
N PRO A 42 -7.10 -2.39 -11.04
CA PRO A 42 -5.77 -2.25 -10.44
C PRO A 42 -5.68 -2.78 -9.01
N TYR A 43 -6.72 -2.59 -8.19
CA TYR A 43 -6.75 -3.12 -6.83
C TYR A 43 -6.74 -4.65 -6.81
N ILE A 44 -7.58 -5.28 -7.65
CA ILE A 44 -7.66 -6.74 -7.73
C ILE A 44 -6.32 -7.32 -8.19
N ILE A 45 -5.70 -6.74 -9.23
CA ILE A 45 -4.38 -7.18 -9.72
C ILE A 45 -3.34 -7.10 -8.61
N ASN A 46 -3.30 -5.97 -7.87
CA ASN A 46 -2.39 -5.81 -6.74
C ASN A 46 -2.64 -6.86 -5.66
N ILE A 47 -3.89 -7.06 -5.23
CA ILE A 47 -4.26 -8.04 -4.21
C ILE A 47 -3.79 -9.44 -4.63
N CYS A 48 -4.04 -9.84 -5.87
CA CYS A 48 -3.57 -11.14 -6.39
C CYS A 48 -2.03 -11.26 -6.32
N CYS A 49 -1.29 -10.22 -6.71
CA CYS A 49 0.18 -10.22 -6.63
C CYS A 49 0.68 -10.34 -5.18
N TYR A 50 0.04 -9.65 -4.23
CA TYR A 50 0.42 -9.74 -2.81
C TYR A 50 0.07 -11.10 -2.20
N LEU A 51 -1.08 -11.69 -2.55
CA LEU A 51 -1.43 -13.05 -2.13
C LEU A 51 -0.45 -14.08 -2.67
N CYS A 52 -0.06 -13.98 -3.94
CA CYS A 52 0.99 -14.83 -4.52
C CYS A 52 2.32 -14.67 -3.76
N LEU A 53 2.73 -13.43 -3.45
CA LEU A 53 3.96 -13.18 -2.70
C LEU A 53 3.90 -13.76 -1.29
N MET A 54 2.78 -13.62 -0.59
CA MET A 54 2.56 -14.24 0.73
C MET A 54 2.64 -15.77 0.66
N HIS A 55 2.04 -16.37 -0.36
CA HIS A 55 2.12 -17.81 -0.58
C HIS A 55 3.57 -18.26 -0.80
N ILE A 56 4.33 -17.55 -1.65
CA ILE A 56 5.75 -17.83 -1.87
C ILE A 56 6.54 -17.74 -0.56
N PHE A 57 6.29 -16.70 0.27
CA PHE A 57 6.96 -16.54 1.56
C PHE A 57 6.62 -17.67 2.54
N ALA A 58 5.37 -18.15 2.54
CA ALA A 58 4.96 -19.29 3.35
C ALA A 58 5.68 -20.59 2.93
N VAL A 59 5.73 -20.89 1.62
CA VAL A 59 6.38 -22.09 1.08
C VAL A 59 7.91 -22.06 1.26
N THR A 60 8.51 -20.88 1.16
CA THR A 60 9.97 -20.70 1.32
C THR A 60 10.41 -20.49 2.77
N HIS A 61 9.48 -20.63 3.74
CA HIS A 61 9.74 -20.44 5.17
C HIS A 61 10.45 -19.11 5.49
N MET A 62 10.01 -18.02 4.85
CA MET A 62 10.59 -16.70 5.08
C MET A 62 10.32 -16.21 6.51
N PRO A 63 11.22 -15.35 7.06
CA PRO A 63 11.02 -14.77 8.38
C PRO A 63 9.66 -14.08 8.51
N HIS A 64 8.98 -14.28 9.64
CA HIS A 64 7.63 -13.75 9.90
C HIS A 64 7.50 -12.25 9.68
N PHE A 65 8.53 -11.46 9.98
CA PHE A 65 8.48 -10.02 9.80
C PHE A 65 8.30 -9.60 8.33
N LEU A 66 8.86 -10.36 7.37
CA LEU A 66 8.66 -10.09 5.93
C LEU A 66 7.22 -10.37 5.51
N THR A 67 6.68 -11.48 5.99
CA THR A 67 5.27 -11.85 5.74
C THR A 67 4.33 -10.83 6.39
N ALA A 68 4.65 -10.33 7.58
CA ALA A 68 3.90 -9.29 8.27
C ALA A 68 3.84 -7.99 7.45
N ILE A 69 4.96 -7.52 6.89
CA ILE A 69 5.00 -6.30 6.05
C ILE A 69 4.09 -6.46 4.83
N VAL A 70 4.14 -7.60 4.16
CA VAL A 70 3.29 -7.88 2.99
C VAL A 70 1.82 -7.99 3.41
N GLY A 71 1.53 -8.63 4.54
CA GLY A 71 0.19 -8.76 5.11
C GLY A 71 -0.43 -7.42 5.51
N ILE A 72 0.34 -6.52 6.13
CA ILE A 72 -0.09 -5.14 6.44
C ILE A 72 -0.44 -4.40 5.14
N SER A 73 0.39 -4.54 4.12
CA SER A 73 0.16 -3.92 2.81
C SER A 73 -1.12 -4.45 2.15
N LEU A 74 -1.38 -5.75 2.27
CA LEU A 74 -2.62 -6.38 1.80
C LEU A 74 -3.83 -5.87 2.59
N LEU A 75 -3.74 -5.78 3.91
CA LEU A 75 -4.78 -5.24 4.78
C LEU A 75 -5.17 -3.80 4.38
N ILE A 76 -4.16 -2.94 4.15
CA ILE A 76 -4.37 -1.57 3.68
C ILE A 76 -5.12 -1.57 2.34
N GLN A 77 -4.73 -2.43 1.39
CA GLN A 77 -5.38 -2.50 0.08
C GLN A 77 -6.83 -2.97 0.19
N CYS A 78 -7.10 -4.01 0.97
CA CYS A 78 -8.46 -4.51 1.20
C CYS A 78 -9.34 -3.43 1.86
N THR A 79 -8.83 -2.73 2.86
CA THR A 79 -9.53 -1.62 3.50
C THR A 79 -9.80 -0.48 2.53
N CYS A 80 -8.79 -0.09 1.74
CA CYS A 80 -8.94 0.97 0.76
C CYS A 80 -9.93 0.63 -0.35
N ILE A 81 -10.00 -0.63 -0.83
CA ILE A 81 -10.97 -1.02 -1.86
C ILE A 81 -12.40 -0.95 -1.33
N VAL A 82 -12.63 -1.40 -0.10
CA VAL A 82 -13.94 -1.32 0.57
C VAL A 82 -14.37 0.13 0.72
N ILE A 83 -13.51 0.99 1.27
CA ILE A 83 -13.83 2.42 1.45
C ILE A 83 -14.05 3.12 0.10
N ASN A 84 -13.29 2.74 -0.94
CA ASN A 84 -13.43 3.34 -2.27
C ASN A 84 -14.80 3.09 -2.92
N ILE A 85 -15.62 2.19 -2.37
CA ILE A 85 -17.01 1.99 -2.80
C ILE A 85 -17.84 3.24 -2.50
N TRP A 86 -17.64 3.86 -1.33
CA TRP A 86 -18.40 5.04 -0.90
C TRP A 86 -17.63 6.34 -1.05
N TRP A 87 -16.33 6.32 -0.73
CA TRP A 87 -15.50 7.51 -0.71
C TRP A 87 -14.13 7.26 -1.34
N LYS A 88 -13.71 8.18 -2.21
CA LYS A 88 -12.43 8.09 -2.90
C LYS A 88 -11.29 8.33 -1.92
N VAL A 89 -10.46 7.35 -1.68
CA VAL A 89 -9.29 7.42 -0.80
C VAL A 89 -7.98 7.31 -1.58
N SER A 90 -6.90 7.87 -1.06
CA SER A 90 -5.57 7.80 -1.67
C SER A 90 -4.81 6.59 -1.15
N MET A 91 -4.63 5.54 -1.98
CA MET A 91 -3.81 4.36 -1.64
C MET A 91 -2.36 4.70 -1.31
N HIS A 92 -1.76 5.64 -2.03
CA HIS A 92 -0.36 6.01 -1.79
C HIS A 92 -0.18 6.68 -0.43
N SER A 93 -1.14 7.52 -0.03
CA SER A 93 -1.14 8.12 1.31
C SER A 93 -1.42 7.07 2.39
N ALA A 94 -2.30 6.10 2.11
CA ALA A 94 -2.55 4.98 3.01
C ALA A 94 -1.30 4.09 3.18
N GLY A 95 -0.57 3.81 2.10
CA GLY A 95 0.69 3.08 2.18
C GLY A 95 1.74 3.81 3.03
N ALA A 96 1.90 5.12 2.81
CA ALA A 96 2.82 5.94 3.62
C ALA A 96 2.39 6.00 5.09
N GLY A 97 1.08 6.12 5.37
CA GLY A 97 0.52 6.03 6.72
C GLY A 97 0.78 4.67 7.36
N GLY A 98 0.68 3.58 6.59
CA GLY A 98 0.96 2.23 7.06
C GLY A 98 2.37 2.05 7.59
N VAL A 99 3.37 2.65 6.92
CA VAL A 99 4.76 2.66 7.40
C VAL A 99 4.87 3.39 8.74
N ILE A 100 4.21 4.55 8.89
CA ILE A 100 4.19 5.30 10.15
C ILE A 100 3.57 4.45 11.26
N GLY A 101 2.39 3.86 11.01
CA GLY A 101 1.69 3.02 11.99
C GLY A 101 2.49 1.79 12.39
N ALA A 102 3.11 1.11 11.44
CA ALA A 102 3.96 -0.04 11.70
C ALA A 102 5.18 0.33 12.54
N LEU A 103 5.87 1.44 12.22
CA LEU A 103 7.02 1.91 13.00
C LEU A 103 6.65 2.23 14.46
N VAL A 104 5.50 2.90 14.67
CA VAL A 104 5.01 3.19 16.03
C VAL A 104 4.73 1.92 16.81
N ALA A 105 4.05 0.95 16.19
CA ALA A 105 3.74 -0.33 16.82
C ALA A 105 5.00 -1.15 17.12
N TYR A 106 5.94 -1.25 16.17
CA TYR A 106 7.23 -1.93 16.39
C TYR A 106 8.05 -1.27 17.50
N ALA A 107 8.05 0.06 17.57
CA ALA A 107 8.75 0.77 18.64
C ALA A 107 8.17 0.43 20.01
N GLY A 108 6.84 0.34 20.12
CA GLY A 108 6.16 -0.07 21.36
C GLY A 108 6.45 -1.53 21.74
N ILE A 109 6.46 -2.45 20.76
CA ILE A 109 6.69 -3.87 21.02
C ILE A 109 8.14 -4.17 21.37
N PHE A 110 9.10 -3.59 20.66
CA PHE A 110 10.52 -3.89 20.81
C PHE A 110 11.30 -2.88 21.67
N GLY A 111 10.66 -1.82 22.16
CA GLY A 111 11.26 -0.83 23.06
C GLY A 111 12.40 -0.02 22.44
N PHE A 112 12.47 0.11 21.11
CA PHE A 112 13.50 0.91 20.44
C PHE A 112 13.02 2.34 20.17
N ASN A 113 13.98 3.28 20.03
CA ASN A 113 13.67 4.67 19.70
C ASN A 113 13.52 4.85 18.18
N PRO A 114 12.29 5.06 17.66
CA PRO A 114 12.04 5.16 16.23
C PRO A 114 12.19 6.58 15.68
N VAL A 115 12.59 7.58 16.48
CA VAL A 115 12.47 9.03 16.15
C VAL A 115 13.01 9.36 14.77
N TRP A 116 14.19 8.90 14.41
CA TRP A 116 14.80 9.19 13.11
C TRP A 116 14.00 8.56 11.95
N TRP A 117 13.64 7.30 12.07
CA TRP A 117 12.87 6.58 11.05
C TRP A 117 11.45 7.12 10.93
N LEU A 118 10.84 7.46 12.06
CA LEU A 118 9.51 8.04 12.10
C LEU A 118 9.48 9.44 11.48
N SER A 119 10.47 10.28 11.78
CA SER A 119 10.62 11.60 11.18
C SER A 119 10.77 11.51 9.66
N LEU A 120 11.59 10.57 9.18
CA LEU A 120 11.75 10.32 7.75
C LEU A 120 10.45 9.85 7.12
N ALA A 121 9.74 8.90 7.76
CA ALA A 121 8.47 8.38 7.26
C ALA A 121 7.39 9.47 7.18
N ILE A 122 7.30 10.36 8.18
CA ILE A 122 6.37 11.49 8.19
C ILE A 122 6.71 12.47 7.06
N LEU A 123 7.99 12.79 6.86
CA LEU A 123 8.44 13.65 5.77
C LEU A 123 8.07 13.07 4.40
N VAL A 124 8.35 11.79 4.18
CA VAL A 124 7.98 11.08 2.94
C VAL A 124 6.46 11.06 2.76
N ALA A 125 5.69 10.81 3.81
CA ALA A 125 4.23 10.85 3.76
C ALA A 125 3.74 12.23 3.33
N GLY A 126 4.29 13.31 3.90
CA GLY A 126 3.97 14.69 3.51
C GLY A 126 4.27 14.96 2.03
N LEU A 127 5.42 14.51 1.52
CA LEU A 127 5.78 14.63 0.11
C LEU A 127 4.82 13.85 -0.81
N VAL A 128 4.45 12.63 -0.42
CA VAL A 128 3.47 11.83 -1.14
C VAL A 128 2.12 12.52 -1.18
N MET A 129 1.62 13.01 -0.05
CA MET A 129 0.34 13.72 0.04
C MET A 129 0.34 14.96 -0.84
N THR A 130 1.38 15.79 -0.75
CA THR A 130 1.54 17.01 -1.56
C THR A 130 1.57 16.70 -3.04
N SER A 131 2.32 15.69 -3.46
CA SER A 131 2.40 15.28 -4.86
C SER A 131 1.04 14.83 -5.42
N ARG A 132 0.21 14.11 -4.63
CA ARG A 132 -1.13 13.69 -5.05
C ARG A 132 -2.09 14.86 -5.19
N MET A 133 -1.95 15.87 -4.35
CA MET A 133 -2.74 17.11 -4.43
C MET A 133 -2.30 17.97 -5.63
N LEU A 134 -1.01 18.18 -5.83
CA LEU A 134 -0.47 18.93 -6.97
C LEU A 134 -0.87 18.32 -8.31
N LEU A 135 -0.85 17.00 -8.42
CA LEU A 135 -1.33 16.27 -9.60
C LEU A 135 -2.86 16.28 -9.74
N ARG A 136 -3.60 16.98 -8.88
CA ARG A 136 -5.06 17.07 -8.84
C ARG A 136 -5.76 15.70 -8.88
N GLN A 137 -5.12 14.68 -8.33
CA GLN A 137 -5.68 13.32 -8.27
C GLN A 137 -6.58 13.12 -7.05
N HIS A 138 -6.27 13.81 -5.94
CA HIS A 138 -6.97 13.71 -4.66
C HIS A 138 -7.11 15.07 -3.99
N THR A 139 -8.15 15.22 -3.17
CA THR A 139 -8.34 16.36 -2.26
C THR A 139 -7.58 16.15 -0.96
N LEU A 140 -7.38 17.23 -0.18
CA LEU A 140 -6.75 17.16 1.13
C LEU A 140 -7.42 16.12 2.05
N ALA A 141 -8.75 16.12 2.12
CA ALA A 141 -9.49 15.15 2.93
C ALA A 141 -9.22 13.70 2.51
N GLN A 142 -9.09 13.42 1.20
CA GLN A 142 -8.82 12.07 0.67
C GLN A 142 -7.42 11.58 0.97
N VAL A 143 -6.41 12.45 1.00
CA VAL A 143 -5.05 12.07 1.36
C VAL A 143 -4.88 11.93 2.87
N LEU A 144 -5.47 12.83 3.67
CA LEU A 144 -5.48 12.73 5.13
C LEU A 144 -6.20 11.47 5.60
N GLY A 145 -7.42 11.23 5.09
CA GLY A 145 -8.17 10.03 5.41
C GLY A 145 -7.43 8.75 5.02
N GLY A 146 -6.77 8.75 3.84
CA GLY A 146 -5.91 7.63 3.44
C GLY A 146 -4.77 7.40 4.43
N THR A 147 -4.07 8.46 4.83
CA THR A 147 -2.96 8.36 5.81
C THR A 147 -3.44 7.82 7.15
N LEU A 148 -4.57 8.30 7.67
CA LEU A 148 -5.14 7.81 8.94
C LEU A 148 -5.54 6.33 8.87
N ILE A 149 -6.19 5.91 7.78
CA ILE A 149 -6.51 4.51 7.52
C ILE A 149 -5.23 3.68 7.49
N GLY A 150 -4.19 4.17 6.80
CA GLY A 150 -2.90 3.51 6.74
C GLY A 150 -2.27 3.34 8.12
N ILE A 151 -2.24 4.39 8.93
CA ILE A 151 -1.71 4.34 10.31
C ILE A 151 -2.46 3.29 11.14
N ALA A 152 -3.79 3.30 11.11
CA ALA A 152 -4.60 2.34 11.83
C ALA A 152 -4.32 0.89 11.38
N CYS A 153 -4.31 0.64 10.06
CA CYS A 153 -3.99 -0.68 9.51
C CYS A 153 -2.54 -1.11 9.83
N GLY A 154 -1.59 -0.15 9.82
CA GLY A 154 -0.20 -0.42 10.18
C GLY A 154 -0.04 -0.85 11.63
N ILE A 155 -0.69 -0.14 12.56
CA ILE A 155 -0.69 -0.50 13.99
C ILE A 155 -1.36 -1.87 14.18
N VAL A 156 -2.60 -2.02 13.72
CA VAL A 156 -3.38 -3.26 13.90
C VAL A 156 -2.67 -4.45 13.26
N GLY A 157 -2.19 -4.31 12.02
CA GLY A 157 -1.50 -5.39 11.32
C GLY A 157 -0.19 -5.80 12.00
N THR A 158 0.56 -4.85 12.57
CA THR A 158 1.79 -5.16 13.32
C THR A 158 1.51 -5.87 14.65
N VAL A 159 0.42 -5.50 15.33
CA VAL A 159 0.04 -6.14 16.62
C VAL A 159 -0.53 -7.53 16.42
N LEU A 160 -1.22 -7.79 15.29
CA LEU A 160 -1.85 -9.08 15.00
C LEU A 160 -0.90 -10.13 14.38
N MET A 161 0.24 -9.72 13.87
CA MET A 161 1.21 -10.59 13.18
C MET A 161 2.49 -10.77 13.97
#